data_df15f0ff36e50fb8b0989352dc6ed4be
#
_entry.id   df15f0ff36e50fb8b0989352dc6ed4be
#
_cell.length_a   1.000
_cell.length_b   1.000
_cell.length_c   1.000
_cell.angle_alpha   90.00
_cell.angle_beta   90.00
_cell.angle_gamma   90.00
#
_symmetry.space_group_name_H-M   'P 1'
#
loop_
_entity.id
_entity.type
_entity.pdbx_description
1 polymer ?
#
loop_
_entity_poly.entity_id
_entity_poly.type
_entity_poly.pdbx_seq_one_letter_code
_entity_poly.pdbx_strand_id
1 'polypeptide(L)'
;MAGSIMHTKKDRVNLIKPGSFSFLIFLFFFLYLIASGFHHIGLPVYQDPVILTTNPDANGIELEIELTKGYAFLNPLFAFWYEDTLGNFIHTLYVASSVGTGYFQYGILVDEEWKPAALRKPATLPVWAHRRGIMADDSLYMPTPDNPVPDAVTGATPQTNFVLKTKTNDKELRFINLFMEINQSYDWNDYYTLDILPQDHNYKDNSQPAIVYSAMIDLKNNNKTYKMRPIGHSHIAGRDGLIYRDMENITTALSIVQEVRVTVK
;
A
#
# COMPACT_ATOMS: atom_id res chain seq x y z
N MET A 1 -46.27 16.30 99.30
CA MET A 1 -45.61 17.23 98.39
C MET A 1 -45.30 16.49 97.08
N ALA A 2 -45.88 16.93 96.00
CA ALA A 2 -45.95 16.27 94.74
C ALA A 2 -44.59 16.34 93.92
N GLY A 3 -44.22 15.24 93.37
CA GLY A 3 -43.10 15.18 92.41
C GLY A 3 -43.61 14.52 91.13
N SER A 4 -43.77 15.33 90.08
CA SER A 4 -44.26 14.97 88.75
C SER A 4 -43.21 14.16 88.03
N ILE A 5 -43.57 13.04 87.43
CA ILE A 5 -42.75 12.22 86.58
C ILE A 5 -43.05 12.59 85.11
N MET A 6 -42.10 13.19 84.43
CA MET A 6 -42.19 13.48 82.99
C MET A 6 -41.75 12.28 82.18
N HIS A 7 -42.66 11.72 81.35
CA HIS A 7 -42.30 10.71 80.32
C HIS A 7 -41.70 11.40 79.09
N THR A 8 -40.46 11.13 78.81
CA THR A 8 -39.83 11.47 77.51
C THR A 8 -40.06 10.39 76.48
N LYS A 9 -40.72 10.74 75.41
CA LYS A 9 -40.94 9.92 74.21
C LYS A 9 -39.67 9.83 73.40
N LYS A 10 -39.18 8.61 73.25
CA LYS A 10 -37.90 8.34 72.50
C LYS A 10 -38.25 8.14 71.00
N ASP A 11 -38.01 9.17 70.19
CA ASP A 11 -38.15 9.12 68.76
C ASP A 11 -37.03 8.18 68.19
N ARG A 12 -37.46 7.11 67.48
CA ARG A 12 -36.56 6.24 66.76
C ARG A 12 -36.25 6.88 65.42
N VAL A 13 -35.05 7.39 65.28
CA VAL A 13 -34.47 7.75 63.98
C VAL A 13 -34.04 6.46 63.27
N ASN A 14 -34.71 6.14 62.20
CA ASN A 14 -34.26 5.05 61.31
C ASN A 14 -32.96 5.46 60.58
N LEU A 15 -31.85 4.96 61.01
CA LEU A 15 -30.59 5.08 60.30
C LEU A 15 -30.66 4.20 59.01
N ILE A 16 -30.73 4.84 57.87
CA ILE A 16 -30.55 4.22 56.56
C ILE A 16 -29.07 3.78 56.50
N LYS A 17 -28.83 2.47 56.35
CA LYS A 17 -27.49 1.91 56.23
C LYS A 17 -26.82 2.47 54.98
N PRO A 18 -25.59 3.06 55.06
CA PRO A 18 -24.94 3.71 53.95
C PRO A 18 -24.31 2.75 52.87
N GLY A 19 -24.66 1.44 52.91
CA GLY A 19 -24.07 0.46 51.99
C GLY A 19 -24.82 0.22 50.68
N SER A 20 -26.13 0.51 50.63
CA SER A 20 -26.95 0.17 49.43
C SER A 20 -26.88 1.24 48.31
N PHE A 21 -26.71 2.50 48.68
CA PHE A 21 -26.69 3.61 47.71
C PHE A 21 -25.33 3.67 46.96
N SER A 22 -24.25 3.36 47.64
CA SER A 22 -22.90 3.30 47.04
C SER A 22 -22.74 2.15 46.03
N PHE A 23 -23.39 1.01 46.33
CA PHE A 23 -23.35 -0.16 45.44
C PHE A 23 -24.11 0.07 44.11
N LEU A 24 -25.25 0.76 44.17
CA LEU A 24 -26.02 1.11 42.97
C LEU A 24 -25.27 2.09 42.07
N ILE A 25 -24.62 3.09 42.63
CA ILE A 25 -23.79 4.06 41.85
C ILE A 25 -22.59 3.35 41.18
N PHE A 26 -21.94 2.42 41.88
CA PHE A 26 -20.84 1.63 41.31
C PHE A 26 -21.31 0.71 40.18
N LEU A 27 -22.50 0.09 40.30
CA LEU A 27 -23.07 -0.75 39.27
C LEU A 27 -23.48 0.06 38.02
N PHE A 28 -24.04 1.25 38.17
CA PHE A 28 -24.37 2.14 37.05
C PHE A 28 -23.10 2.68 36.37
N PHE A 29 -22.06 3.00 37.13
CA PHE A 29 -20.75 3.44 36.54
C PHE A 29 -20.06 2.30 35.80
N PHE A 30 -20.12 1.07 36.31
CA PHE A 30 -19.56 -0.11 35.66
C PHE A 30 -20.32 -0.48 34.38
N LEU A 31 -21.67 -0.41 34.40
CA LEU A 31 -22.52 -0.58 33.22
C LEU A 31 -22.29 0.52 32.18
N TYR A 32 -22.07 1.76 32.59
CA TYR A 32 -21.72 2.87 31.71
C TYR A 32 -20.34 2.68 31.06
N LEU A 33 -19.34 2.21 31.80
CA LEU A 33 -18.01 1.85 31.27
C LEU A 33 -18.06 0.68 30.28
N ILE A 34 -18.90 -0.33 30.53
CA ILE A 34 -19.12 -1.42 29.59
C ILE A 34 -19.84 -0.91 28.33
N ALA A 35 -20.87 -0.09 28.49
CA ALA A 35 -21.63 0.48 27.37
C ALA A 35 -20.80 1.48 26.55
N SER A 36 -19.90 2.25 27.18
CA SER A 36 -18.97 3.16 26.49
C SER A 36 -17.75 2.45 25.92
N GLY A 37 -17.38 1.28 26.42
CA GLY A 37 -16.30 0.43 25.90
C GLY A 37 -16.65 -0.33 24.62
N PHE A 38 -17.94 -0.45 24.28
CA PHE A 38 -18.39 -0.93 22.97
C PHE A 38 -18.46 0.18 21.92
N HIS A 39 -17.49 1.11 21.92
CA HIS A 39 -17.24 1.90 20.75
C HIS A 39 -16.69 0.96 19.67
N HIS A 40 -17.59 0.57 18.76
CA HIS A 40 -17.34 0.00 17.45
C HIS A 40 -15.93 -0.60 17.26
N ILE A 41 -15.75 -1.82 17.73
CA ILE A 41 -14.87 -2.74 17.03
C ILE A 41 -15.59 -2.94 15.69
N GLY A 42 -15.39 -2.00 14.76
CA GLY A 42 -15.80 -2.20 13.38
C GLY A 42 -15.14 -3.47 12.93
N LEU A 43 -15.89 -4.54 12.76
CA LEU A 43 -15.41 -5.70 12.07
C LEU A 43 -14.81 -5.19 10.77
N PRO A 44 -13.62 -5.65 10.35
CA PRO A 44 -13.04 -5.24 9.08
C PRO A 44 -14.10 -5.48 8.02
N VAL A 45 -14.58 -4.40 7.41
CA VAL A 45 -15.52 -4.49 6.29
C VAL A 45 -14.73 -5.20 5.19
N TYR A 46 -15.08 -6.46 4.94
CA TYR A 46 -14.55 -7.18 3.80
C TYR A 46 -15.01 -6.43 2.55
N GLN A 47 -14.07 -5.81 1.85
CA GLN A 47 -14.31 -5.23 0.53
C GLN A 47 -13.84 -6.24 -0.50
N ASP A 48 -14.71 -6.57 -1.44
CA ASP A 48 -14.32 -7.37 -2.58
C ASP A 48 -13.13 -6.71 -3.29
N PRO A 49 -12.16 -7.50 -3.78
CA PRO A 49 -11.02 -6.94 -4.48
C PRO A 49 -11.47 -6.24 -5.77
N VAL A 50 -10.84 -5.11 -6.07
CA VAL A 50 -11.04 -4.43 -7.36
C VAL A 50 -10.46 -5.31 -8.48
N ILE A 51 -11.19 -5.52 -9.55
CA ILE A 51 -10.70 -6.24 -10.73
C ILE A 51 -10.17 -5.21 -11.74
N LEU A 52 -8.90 -5.35 -12.06
CA LEU A 52 -8.24 -4.62 -13.16
C LEU A 52 -8.04 -5.57 -14.34
N THR A 53 -8.14 -5.04 -15.55
CA THR A 53 -7.84 -5.82 -16.75
C THR A 53 -6.91 -5.02 -17.65
N THR A 54 -5.79 -5.63 -18.03
CA THR A 54 -4.82 -5.07 -18.98
C THR A 54 -4.47 -6.10 -20.03
N ASN A 55 -3.98 -5.65 -21.19
CA ASN A 55 -3.62 -6.51 -22.33
C ASN A 55 -4.71 -7.53 -22.72
N PRO A 56 -6.01 -7.19 -22.76
CA PRO A 56 -7.07 -8.18 -23.01
C PRO A 56 -6.92 -8.86 -24.37
N ASP A 57 -6.40 -8.13 -25.36
CA ASP A 57 -6.26 -8.59 -26.74
C ASP A 57 -4.89 -9.23 -27.05
N ALA A 58 -4.00 -9.34 -26.07
CA ALA A 58 -2.73 -10.02 -26.25
C ALA A 58 -2.91 -11.53 -26.47
N ASN A 59 -2.05 -12.13 -27.29
CA ASN A 59 -2.16 -13.52 -27.73
C ASN A 59 -1.47 -14.53 -26.80
N GLY A 60 -0.92 -14.08 -25.67
CA GLY A 60 -0.16 -14.92 -24.75
C GLY A 60 -1.01 -15.63 -23.71
N ILE A 61 -0.36 -16.07 -22.65
CA ILE A 61 -0.95 -16.82 -21.54
C ILE A 61 -1.59 -15.84 -20.56
N GLU A 62 -2.78 -16.16 -20.09
CA GLU A 62 -3.49 -15.37 -19.09
C GLU A 62 -2.88 -15.56 -17.70
N LEU A 63 -2.68 -14.45 -17.02
CA LEU A 63 -2.20 -14.37 -15.63
C LEU A 63 -3.24 -13.63 -14.79
N GLU A 64 -3.50 -14.17 -13.62
CA GLU A 64 -4.28 -13.52 -12.57
C GLU A 64 -3.35 -13.20 -11.41
N ILE A 65 -3.14 -11.91 -11.15
CA ILE A 65 -2.23 -11.41 -10.13
C ILE A 65 -3.05 -10.81 -9.00
N GLU A 66 -3.05 -11.46 -7.85
CA GLU A 66 -3.76 -11.03 -6.64
C GLU A 66 -2.81 -10.27 -5.74
N LEU A 67 -3.12 -9.02 -5.39
CA LEU A 67 -2.41 -8.25 -4.38
C LEU A 67 -3.29 -8.04 -3.15
N THR A 68 -2.79 -8.52 -2.02
CA THR A 68 -3.34 -8.21 -0.69
C THR A 68 -2.53 -7.07 -0.08
N LYS A 69 -3.22 -5.97 0.23
CA LYS A 69 -2.59 -4.80 0.82
C LYS A 69 -2.11 -5.08 2.25
N GLY A 70 -0.97 -4.49 2.60
CA GLY A 70 -0.48 -4.45 3.96
C GLY A 70 -1.04 -3.27 4.76
N TYR A 71 -0.62 -3.14 6.00
CA TYR A 71 -1.13 -2.07 6.88
C TYR A 71 -0.64 -0.68 6.47
N ALA A 72 0.50 -0.58 5.78
CA ALA A 72 1.07 0.69 5.31
C ALA A 72 0.59 1.10 3.90
N PHE A 73 -0.36 0.37 3.30
CA PHE A 73 -0.88 0.68 1.97
C PHE A 73 -1.78 1.91 2.02
N LEU A 74 -1.29 3.06 1.56
CA LEU A 74 -2.04 4.31 1.48
C LEU A 74 -2.34 4.67 0.02
N ASN A 75 -1.34 5.18 -0.70
CA ASN A 75 -1.45 5.57 -2.11
C ASN A 75 -0.21 5.13 -2.90
N PRO A 76 0.13 3.83 -2.93
CA PRO A 76 1.33 3.39 -3.61
C PRO A 76 1.18 3.48 -5.11
N LEU A 77 2.32 3.67 -5.79
CA LEU A 77 2.47 3.54 -7.23
C LEU A 77 3.24 2.26 -7.51
N PHE A 78 2.84 1.51 -8.53
CA PHE A 78 3.47 0.25 -8.84
C PHE A 78 3.43 -0.08 -10.33
N ALA A 79 4.35 -0.97 -10.73
CA ALA A 79 4.37 -1.59 -12.04
C ALA A 79 4.56 -3.11 -11.90
N PHE A 80 3.93 -3.84 -12.82
CA PHE A 80 4.21 -5.25 -13.08
C PHE A 80 4.81 -5.40 -14.47
N TRP A 81 5.90 -6.16 -14.59
CA TRP A 81 6.52 -6.49 -15.87
C TRP A 81 7.12 -7.89 -15.81
N TYR A 82 7.50 -8.41 -16.96
CA TYR A 82 8.23 -9.66 -17.01
C TYR A 82 9.43 -9.59 -17.93
N GLU A 83 10.40 -10.42 -17.59
CA GLU A 83 11.65 -10.62 -18.29
C GLU A 83 11.78 -12.09 -18.69
N ASP A 84 12.61 -12.37 -19.69
CA ASP A 84 13.01 -13.75 -19.99
C ASP A 84 13.95 -14.31 -18.91
N THR A 85 14.36 -15.57 -19.06
CA THR A 85 15.28 -16.23 -18.11
C THR A 85 16.71 -15.71 -18.20
N LEU A 86 17.04 -14.88 -19.21
CA LEU A 86 18.34 -14.22 -19.37
C LEU A 86 18.34 -12.80 -18.78
N GLY A 87 17.19 -12.31 -18.31
CA GLY A 87 17.02 -10.98 -17.74
C GLY A 87 16.76 -9.88 -18.76
N ASN A 88 16.35 -10.24 -19.99
CA ASN A 88 15.92 -9.25 -20.97
C ASN A 88 14.47 -8.85 -20.68
N PHE A 89 14.22 -7.54 -20.58
CA PHE A 89 12.87 -7.01 -20.46
C PHE A 89 12.04 -7.39 -21.68
N ILE A 90 10.83 -7.93 -21.44
CA ILE A 90 9.91 -8.29 -22.51
C ILE A 90 8.74 -7.33 -22.59
N HIS A 91 8.00 -7.16 -21.48
CA HIS A 91 6.78 -6.35 -21.54
C HIS A 91 6.31 -5.89 -20.17
N THR A 92 5.70 -4.69 -20.12
CA THR A 92 4.94 -4.19 -18.98
C THR A 92 3.54 -4.80 -18.99
N LEU A 93 3.13 -5.41 -17.89
CA LEU A 93 1.78 -5.93 -17.71
C LEU A 93 0.83 -4.89 -17.14
N TYR A 94 1.34 -4.03 -16.25
CA TYR A 94 0.61 -2.93 -15.65
C TYR A 94 1.58 -1.87 -15.14
N VAL A 95 1.19 -0.60 -15.24
CA VAL A 95 1.82 0.51 -14.53
C VAL A 95 0.76 1.54 -14.10
N ALA A 96 0.93 2.12 -12.92
CA ALA A 96 0.08 3.22 -12.47
C ALA A 96 0.09 4.37 -13.49
N SER A 97 -1.10 4.84 -13.91
CA SER A 97 -1.25 5.82 -15.01
C SER A 97 -0.41 7.06 -14.84
N SER A 98 -0.30 7.61 -13.62
CA SER A 98 0.51 8.79 -13.36
C SER A 98 1.99 8.58 -13.72
N VAL A 99 2.54 7.40 -13.42
CA VAL A 99 3.91 7.04 -13.78
C VAL A 99 4.01 6.72 -15.27
N GLY A 100 3.06 5.94 -15.79
CA GLY A 100 3.04 5.52 -17.19
C GLY A 100 2.86 6.66 -18.19
N THR A 101 2.23 7.77 -17.78
CA THR A 101 2.00 8.95 -18.63
C THR A 101 2.93 10.12 -18.29
N GLY A 102 3.64 10.09 -17.17
CA GLY A 102 4.37 11.26 -16.66
C GLY A 102 3.47 12.42 -16.26
N TYR A 103 2.15 12.18 -16.08
CA TYR A 103 1.17 13.20 -15.72
C TYR A 103 0.46 12.81 -14.42
N PHE A 104 0.60 13.65 -13.39
CA PHE A 104 0.10 13.42 -12.06
C PHE A 104 -1.09 14.33 -11.76
N GLN A 105 -2.24 13.75 -11.41
CA GLN A 105 -3.44 14.52 -11.08
C GLN A 105 -3.24 15.40 -9.84
N TYR A 106 -2.45 14.94 -8.88
CA TYR A 106 -2.04 15.66 -7.69
C TYR A 106 -0.53 15.92 -7.77
N GLY A 107 -0.11 16.71 -8.78
CA GLY A 107 1.29 16.85 -9.14
C GLY A 107 2.02 17.94 -8.34
N ILE A 108 1.44 19.13 -8.25
CA ILE A 108 2.04 20.28 -7.58
C ILE A 108 1.03 20.94 -6.64
N LEU A 109 1.54 21.51 -5.54
CA LEU A 109 0.75 22.29 -4.59
C LEU A 109 0.85 23.78 -4.96
N VAL A 110 -0.29 24.41 -5.30
CA VAL A 110 -0.39 25.83 -5.63
C VAL A 110 -1.51 26.43 -4.79
N ASP A 111 -1.21 27.45 -3.99
CA ASP A 111 -2.17 28.11 -3.09
C ASP A 111 -2.98 27.12 -2.22
N GLU A 112 -2.26 26.18 -1.59
CA GLU A 112 -2.80 25.10 -0.73
C GLU A 112 -3.71 24.08 -1.46
N GLU A 113 -3.83 24.14 -2.77
CA GLU A 113 -4.57 23.18 -3.59
C GLU A 113 -3.64 22.35 -4.47
N TRP A 114 -3.89 21.03 -4.53
CA TRP A 114 -3.20 20.14 -5.45
C TRP A 114 -3.70 20.38 -6.88
N LYS A 115 -2.77 20.62 -7.79
CA LYS A 115 -3.05 20.80 -9.23
C LYS A 115 -2.40 19.70 -10.06
N PRO A 116 -3.03 19.29 -11.16
CA PRO A 116 -2.40 18.38 -12.11
C PRO A 116 -1.13 18.97 -12.71
N ALA A 117 -0.12 18.12 -12.93
CA ALA A 117 1.12 18.54 -13.57
C ALA A 117 1.84 17.38 -14.27
N ALA A 118 2.57 17.71 -15.34
CA ALA A 118 3.58 16.83 -15.90
C ALA A 118 4.81 16.85 -14.99
N LEU A 119 5.21 15.71 -14.46
CA LEU A 119 6.31 15.58 -13.52
C LEU A 119 7.25 14.44 -13.89
N ARG A 120 8.54 14.67 -13.65
CA ARG A 120 9.59 13.66 -13.75
C ARG A 120 9.92 13.17 -12.34
N LYS A 121 9.48 11.94 -12.00
CA LYS A 121 9.70 11.32 -10.68
C LYS A 121 10.55 10.04 -10.80
N PRO A 122 11.86 10.14 -11.11
CA PRO A 122 12.70 8.98 -11.41
C PRO A 122 12.89 8.03 -10.22
N ALA A 123 12.72 8.49 -8.99
CA ALA A 123 12.84 7.64 -7.80
C ALA A 123 11.58 6.81 -7.50
N THR A 124 10.48 7.03 -8.24
CA THR A 124 9.21 6.34 -7.95
C THR A 124 9.26 4.86 -8.32
N LEU A 125 9.63 4.51 -9.55
CA LEU A 125 9.76 3.12 -10.04
C LEU A 125 11.01 3.00 -10.92
N PRO A 126 12.22 3.21 -10.37
CA PRO A 126 13.43 3.32 -11.18
C PRO A 126 13.86 1.99 -11.81
N VAL A 127 13.67 0.85 -11.13
CA VAL A 127 14.06 -0.44 -11.69
C VAL A 127 13.23 -0.76 -12.94
N TRP A 128 11.91 -0.65 -12.85
CA TRP A 128 11.01 -0.82 -13.99
C TRP A 128 11.36 0.14 -15.15
N ALA A 129 11.57 1.42 -14.82
CA ALA A 129 11.84 2.44 -15.84
C ALA A 129 13.13 2.14 -16.61
N HIS A 130 14.22 1.84 -15.92
CA HIS A 130 15.50 1.50 -16.55
C HIS A 130 15.45 0.17 -17.31
N ARG A 131 14.75 -0.85 -16.78
CA ARG A 131 14.57 -2.14 -17.44
C ARG A 131 13.86 -2.05 -18.77
N ARG A 132 12.93 -1.10 -18.94
CA ARG A 132 12.31 -0.79 -20.23
C ARG A 132 13.30 -0.32 -21.27
N GLY A 133 14.43 0.30 -20.86
CA GLY A 133 15.47 0.78 -21.74
C GLY A 133 15.10 1.98 -22.61
N ILE A 134 13.97 2.68 -22.33
CA ILE A 134 13.48 3.83 -23.10
C ILE A 134 13.85 5.09 -22.34
N MET A 135 14.86 5.80 -22.83
CA MET A 135 15.34 7.05 -22.27
C MET A 135 14.73 8.24 -23.02
N ALA A 136 14.24 9.25 -22.30
CA ALA A 136 13.74 10.48 -22.88
C ALA A 136 14.89 11.50 -23.13
N ASP A 137 14.58 12.61 -23.80
CA ASP A 137 15.56 13.65 -24.17
C ASP A 137 16.26 14.30 -22.97
N ASP A 138 15.61 14.27 -21.80
CA ASP A 138 16.19 14.76 -20.53
C ASP A 138 17.10 13.73 -19.83
N SER A 139 17.42 12.64 -20.50
CA SER A 139 18.24 11.53 -20.01
C SER A 139 17.63 10.73 -18.86
N LEU A 140 16.32 10.85 -18.62
CA LEU A 140 15.57 10.04 -17.66
C LEU A 140 14.81 8.90 -18.37
N TYR A 141 14.72 7.75 -17.70
CA TYR A 141 14.01 6.57 -18.23
C TYR A 141 12.50 6.61 -17.97
N MET A 142 12.01 7.61 -17.23
CA MET A 142 10.57 7.76 -16.94
C MET A 142 9.79 8.20 -18.18
N PRO A 143 8.56 7.68 -18.37
CA PRO A 143 7.66 8.16 -19.42
C PRO A 143 7.36 9.67 -19.33
N THR A 144 6.98 10.25 -20.45
CA THR A 144 6.54 11.64 -20.55
C THR A 144 5.13 11.70 -21.14
N PRO A 145 4.39 12.81 -20.99
CA PRO A 145 3.10 12.98 -21.65
C PRO A 145 3.18 12.87 -23.18
N ASP A 146 4.32 13.24 -23.78
CA ASP A 146 4.54 13.15 -25.23
C ASP A 146 4.96 11.74 -25.70
N ASN A 147 5.45 10.92 -24.75
CA ASN A 147 5.82 9.52 -25.00
C ASN A 147 5.36 8.63 -23.83
N PRO A 148 4.05 8.46 -23.65
CA PRO A 148 3.49 7.66 -22.57
C PRO A 148 3.65 6.15 -22.85
N VAL A 149 3.49 5.36 -21.79
CA VAL A 149 3.27 3.91 -21.95
C VAL A 149 1.88 3.70 -22.53
N PRO A 150 1.67 2.70 -23.41
CA PRO A 150 0.36 2.43 -23.99
C PRO A 150 -0.76 2.25 -22.97
N ASP A 151 -1.95 2.74 -23.27
CA ASP A 151 -3.14 2.66 -22.39
C ASP A 151 -3.52 1.21 -22.03
N ALA A 152 -3.24 0.25 -22.93
CA ALA A 152 -3.51 -1.16 -22.70
C ALA A 152 -2.86 -1.73 -21.43
N VAL A 153 -1.80 -1.10 -20.92
CA VAL A 153 -1.07 -1.52 -19.71
C VAL A 153 -1.03 -0.45 -18.62
N THR A 154 -1.79 0.63 -18.76
CA THR A 154 -1.91 1.66 -17.74
C THR A 154 -3.25 1.60 -17.02
N GLY A 155 -3.29 2.01 -15.76
CA GLY A 155 -4.52 2.03 -14.99
C GLY A 155 -4.44 2.91 -13.74
N ALA A 156 -5.61 3.27 -13.22
CA ALA A 156 -5.69 3.95 -11.93
C ALA A 156 -5.21 3.03 -10.81
N THR A 157 -4.43 3.57 -9.89
CA THR A 157 -3.97 2.80 -8.71
C THR A 157 -5.14 2.41 -7.83
N PRO A 158 -5.39 1.10 -7.58
CA PRO A 158 -6.39 0.66 -6.63
C PRO A 158 -6.05 1.10 -5.21
N GLN A 159 -7.08 1.42 -4.42
CA GLN A 159 -6.94 1.83 -3.03
C GLN A 159 -7.18 0.68 -2.03
N THR A 160 -7.44 -0.52 -2.56
CA THR A 160 -7.75 -1.72 -1.77
C THR A 160 -7.07 -2.94 -2.38
N ASN A 161 -7.35 -4.13 -1.83
CA ASN A 161 -6.98 -5.39 -2.47
C ASN A 161 -7.47 -5.41 -3.92
N PHE A 162 -6.70 -5.99 -4.81
CA PHE A 162 -7.10 -6.09 -6.21
C PHE A 162 -6.63 -7.38 -6.87
N VAL A 163 -7.27 -7.68 -7.97
CA VAL A 163 -6.89 -8.75 -8.88
C VAL A 163 -6.62 -8.14 -10.26
N LEU A 164 -5.40 -8.23 -10.74
CA LEU A 164 -5.03 -7.85 -12.10
C LEU A 164 -5.15 -9.08 -13.00
N LYS A 165 -6.05 -9.02 -13.97
CA LYS A 165 -6.17 -9.99 -15.06
C LYS A 165 -5.45 -9.43 -16.28
N THR A 166 -4.45 -10.16 -16.76
CA THR A 166 -3.60 -9.71 -17.87
C THR A 166 -3.12 -10.90 -18.70
N LYS A 167 -2.56 -10.64 -19.87
CA LYS A 167 -1.97 -11.66 -20.71
C LYS A 167 -0.54 -11.32 -21.08
N THR A 168 0.30 -12.34 -21.22
CA THR A 168 1.63 -12.19 -21.84
C THR A 168 1.47 -11.91 -23.34
N ASN A 169 2.50 -11.40 -23.99
CA ASN A 169 2.43 -11.10 -25.44
C ASN A 169 2.71 -12.33 -26.32
N ASP A 170 3.32 -13.36 -25.74
CA ASP A 170 3.73 -14.56 -26.48
C ASP A 170 3.30 -15.82 -25.71
N LYS A 171 2.59 -16.70 -26.41
CA LYS A 171 2.14 -18.01 -25.92
C LYS A 171 3.20 -19.10 -25.94
N GLU A 172 4.28 -18.90 -26.68
CA GLU A 172 5.37 -19.88 -26.81
C GLU A 172 6.37 -19.79 -25.68
N LEU A 173 6.38 -18.69 -24.93
CA LEU A 173 7.19 -18.56 -23.72
C LEU A 173 6.80 -19.64 -22.69
N ARG A 174 7.81 -20.26 -22.12
CA ARG A 174 7.61 -21.23 -21.05
C ARG A 174 7.91 -20.65 -19.68
N PHE A 175 9.07 -20.06 -19.51
CA PHE A 175 9.48 -19.50 -18.23
C PHE A 175 9.68 -17.99 -18.37
N ILE A 176 9.15 -17.26 -17.39
CA ILE A 176 9.37 -15.83 -17.22
C ILE A 176 9.78 -15.53 -15.79
N ASN A 177 10.55 -14.48 -15.62
CA ASN A 177 10.71 -13.81 -14.34
C ASN A 177 9.70 -12.66 -14.29
N LEU A 178 8.67 -12.82 -13.45
CA LEU A 178 7.69 -11.77 -13.20
C LEU A 178 8.18 -10.89 -12.06
N PHE A 179 8.11 -9.58 -12.27
CA PHE A 179 8.50 -8.56 -11.31
C PHE A 179 7.33 -7.64 -10.96
N MET A 180 7.39 -7.10 -9.76
CA MET A 180 6.60 -5.96 -9.31
C MET A 180 7.55 -4.98 -8.61
N GLU A 181 7.47 -3.71 -8.94
CA GLU A 181 8.08 -2.64 -8.17
C GLU A 181 6.97 -1.76 -7.59
N ILE A 182 7.09 -1.40 -6.32
CA ILE A 182 6.09 -0.61 -5.61
C ILE A 182 6.76 0.43 -4.73
N ASN A 183 6.23 1.65 -4.77
CA ASN A 183 6.69 2.78 -3.98
C ASN A 183 5.51 3.58 -3.44
N GLN A 184 5.71 4.28 -2.35
CA GLN A 184 4.77 5.21 -1.77
C GLN A 184 5.51 6.50 -1.41
N SER A 185 5.01 7.64 -1.91
CA SER A 185 5.62 8.94 -1.64
C SER A 185 5.57 9.31 -0.15
N TYR A 186 6.60 10.03 0.30
CA TYR A 186 6.73 10.54 1.67
C TYR A 186 6.74 9.48 2.78
N ASP A 187 7.22 8.28 2.46
CA ASP A 187 7.32 7.15 3.40
C ASP A 187 8.61 7.25 4.25
N TRP A 188 8.67 8.24 5.15
CA TRP A 188 9.81 8.51 6.02
C TRP A 188 9.90 7.51 7.18
N ASN A 189 11.14 7.27 7.65
CA ASN A 189 11.41 6.54 8.89
C ASN A 189 12.65 7.09 9.59
N ASP A 190 13.10 6.45 10.67
CA ASP A 190 14.23 6.93 11.48
C ASP A 190 15.57 6.90 10.72
N TYR A 191 15.70 6.08 9.70
CA TYR A 191 16.89 6.01 8.85
C TYR A 191 16.75 6.90 7.60
N TYR A 192 15.69 6.74 6.84
CA TYR A 192 15.42 7.53 5.63
C TYR A 192 14.82 8.89 6.00
N THR A 193 15.67 9.81 6.45
CA THR A 193 15.32 11.18 6.86
C THR A 193 15.62 12.19 5.75
N LEU A 194 15.14 13.42 5.91
CA LEU A 194 15.44 14.51 4.98
C LEU A 194 16.92 14.84 4.85
N ASP A 195 17.74 14.45 5.84
CA ASP A 195 19.16 14.79 5.91
C ASP A 195 20.06 13.87 5.06
N ILE A 196 19.58 12.70 4.62
CA ILE A 196 20.38 11.77 3.80
C ILE A 196 20.78 12.40 2.45
N LEU A 197 19.81 12.98 1.74
CA LEU A 197 20.04 13.68 0.47
C LEU A 197 19.27 15.02 0.48
N PRO A 198 19.72 16.02 1.26
CA PRO A 198 18.94 17.22 1.54
C PRO A 198 18.70 18.12 0.32
N GLN A 199 19.47 17.95 -0.76
CA GLN A 199 19.31 18.72 -2.01
C GLN A 199 18.67 17.89 -3.14
N ASP A 200 18.37 16.60 -2.92
CA ASP A 200 17.79 15.73 -3.94
C ASP A 200 16.25 15.70 -3.81
N HIS A 201 15.56 16.37 -4.74
CA HIS A 201 14.10 16.42 -4.75
C HIS A 201 13.46 15.06 -5.01
N ASN A 202 14.09 14.20 -5.81
CA ASN A 202 13.57 12.87 -6.13
C ASN A 202 13.56 11.99 -4.86
N TYR A 203 14.63 12.08 -4.06
CA TYR A 203 14.69 11.41 -2.77
C TYR A 203 13.64 11.97 -1.79
N LYS A 204 13.51 13.28 -1.70
CA LYS A 204 12.55 13.92 -0.78
C LYS A 204 11.09 13.56 -1.06
N ASP A 205 10.75 13.32 -2.30
CA ASP A 205 9.38 12.94 -2.69
C ASP A 205 9.05 11.47 -2.36
N ASN A 206 10.06 10.62 -2.22
CA ASN A 206 9.84 9.17 -2.01
C ASN A 206 10.29 8.68 -0.63
N SER A 207 11.47 9.13 -0.11
CA SER A 207 12.10 8.69 1.12
C SER A 207 12.57 7.23 1.10
N GLN A 208 11.85 6.27 1.66
CA GLN A 208 12.18 4.86 1.50
C GLN A 208 12.14 4.48 0.01
N PRO A 209 13.09 3.63 -0.46
CA PRO A 209 13.15 3.24 -1.86
C PRO A 209 11.99 2.31 -2.24
N ALA A 210 11.72 2.21 -3.54
CA ALA A 210 10.76 1.25 -4.07
C ALA A 210 11.20 -0.19 -3.79
N ILE A 211 10.26 -1.05 -3.38
CA ILE A 211 10.51 -2.47 -3.14
C ILE A 211 10.25 -3.27 -4.40
N VAL A 212 11.19 -4.14 -4.73
CA VAL A 212 11.08 -5.03 -5.89
C VAL A 212 10.75 -6.44 -5.43
N TYR A 213 9.67 -6.99 -5.97
CA TYR A 213 9.23 -8.37 -5.77
C TYR A 213 9.45 -9.17 -7.06
N SER A 214 9.70 -10.48 -6.93
CA SER A 214 9.82 -11.35 -8.09
C SER A 214 9.32 -12.77 -7.81
N ALA A 215 8.93 -13.45 -8.89
CA ALA A 215 8.69 -14.89 -8.95
C ALA A 215 9.04 -15.44 -10.34
N MET A 216 9.63 -16.63 -10.39
CA MET A 216 9.79 -17.39 -11.65
C MET A 216 8.50 -18.17 -11.90
N ILE A 217 7.90 -17.98 -13.07
CA ILE A 217 6.62 -18.57 -13.48
C ILE A 217 6.86 -19.56 -14.63
N ASP A 218 6.38 -20.78 -14.50
CA ASP A 218 6.25 -21.73 -15.63
C ASP A 218 4.85 -21.52 -16.24
N LEU A 219 4.78 -20.86 -17.39
CA LEU A 219 3.55 -20.51 -18.09
C LEU A 219 2.79 -21.71 -18.67
N LYS A 220 3.42 -22.89 -18.73
CA LYS A 220 2.76 -24.12 -19.19
C LYS A 220 2.10 -24.90 -18.04
N ASN A 221 2.20 -24.39 -16.81
CA ASN A 221 1.66 -25.05 -15.63
C ASN A 221 0.33 -24.39 -15.20
N ASN A 222 -0.72 -24.68 -15.95
CA ASN A 222 -2.06 -24.11 -15.76
C ASN A 222 -2.58 -24.36 -14.33
N ASN A 223 -3.29 -23.37 -13.80
CA ASN A 223 -3.84 -23.33 -12.42
C ASN A 223 -2.77 -23.38 -11.31
N LYS A 224 -1.51 -23.27 -11.66
CA LYS A 224 -0.44 -23.14 -10.67
C LYS A 224 -0.38 -21.71 -10.13
N THR A 225 -0.36 -21.59 -8.81
CA THR A 225 -0.17 -20.33 -8.11
C THR A 225 1.27 -20.22 -7.60
N TYR A 226 1.86 -19.06 -7.82
CA TYR A 226 3.20 -18.68 -7.40
C TYR A 226 3.11 -17.48 -6.46
N LYS A 227 3.92 -17.48 -5.40
CA LYS A 227 4.04 -16.34 -4.50
C LYS A 227 5.23 -15.49 -4.90
N MET A 228 5.02 -14.18 -5.12
CA MET A 228 6.11 -13.23 -5.30
C MET A 228 6.74 -12.90 -3.94
N ARG A 229 8.06 -12.72 -3.95
CA ARG A 229 8.84 -12.38 -2.74
C ARG A 229 9.61 -11.09 -2.97
N PRO A 230 9.80 -10.24 -1.95
CA PRO A 230 10.70 -9.11 -2.04
C PRO A 230 12.12 -9.64 -2.26
N ILE A 231 12.83 -9.09 -3.25
CA ILE A 231 14.19 -9.46 -3.63
C ILE A 231 15.21 -8.35 -3.42
N GLY A 232 14.75 -7.15 -3.09
CA GLY A 232 15.54 -5.96 -2.87
C GLY A 232 14.74 -4.70 -3.07
N HIS A 233 15.46 -3.60 -3.17
CA HIS A 233 14.91 -2.26 -3.36
C HIS A 233 15.65 -1.50 -4.46
N SER A 234 15.06 -0.40 -4.94
CA SER A 234 15.65 0.49 -5.92
C SER A 234 16.69 1.45 -5.31
N HIS A 235 17.38 2.22 -6.16
CA HIS A 235 18.15 3.39 -5.70
C HIS A 235 17.21 4.46 -5.12
N ILE A 236 17.55 5.00 -3.94
CA ILE A 236 16.70 5.96 -3.19
C ILE A 236 16.36 7.26 -3.95
N ALA A 237 17.21 7.67 -4.89
CA ALA A 237 16.97 8.84 -5.75
C ALA A 237 16.75 8.46 -7.22
N GLY A 238 16.55 7.19 -7.53
CA GLY A 238 16.22 6.70 -8.88
C GLY A 238 17.32 6.90 -9.92
N ARG A 239 18.61 6.88 -9.51
CA ARG A 239 19.73 7.17 -10.42
C ARG A 239 20.10 6.02 -11.35
N ASP A 240 19.67 4.81 -10.99
CA ASP A 240 19.95 3.60 -11.77
C ASP A 240 18.80 2.59 -11.65
N GLY A 241 18.90 1.49 -12.43
CA GLY A 241 17.95 0.38 -12.42
C GLY A 241 18.44 -0.85 -11.67
N LEU A 242 19.40 -0.70 -10.76
CA LEU A 242 19.93 -1.81 -9.97
C LEU A 242 18.96 -2.20 -8.84
N ILE A 243 19.00 -3.46 -8.45
CA ILE A 243 18.28 -3.98 -7.30
C ILE A 243 19.28 -4.17 -6.16
N TYR A 244 19.15 -3.35 -5.13
CA TYR A 244 19.94 -3.39 -3.91
C TYR A 244 19.33 -4.41 -2.94
N ARG A 245 20.16 -5.28 -2.37
CA ARG A 245 19.65 -6.40 -1.55
C ARG A 245 19.66 -6.15 -0.06
N ASP A 246 20.25 -5.04 0.37
CA ASP A 246 20.23 -4.64 1.78
C ASP A 246 18.87 -4.05 2.14
N MET A 247 18.13 -4.75 3.01
CA MET A 247 16.78 -4.39 3.44
C MET A 247 16.72 -3.97 4.91
N GLU A 248 17.87 -3.82 5.59
CA GLU A 248 17.94 -3.66 7.04
C GLU A 248 17.17 -2.42 7.55
N ASN A 249 17.26 -1.31 6.82
CA ASN A 249 16.64 -0.05 7.22
C ASN A 249 15.26 0.20 6.59
N ILE A 250 14.71 -0.77 5.87
CA ILE A 250 13.40 -0.66 5.23
C ILE A 250 12.33 -1.12 6.23
N THR A 251 11.32 -0.29 6.43
CA THR A 251 10.26 -0.51 7.43
C THR A 251 8.86 -0.55 6.79
N THR A 252 8.16 0.58 6.76
CA THR A 252 6.80 0.70 6.22
C THR A 252 6.72 0.33 4.75
N ALA A 253 7.77 0.59 3.95
CA ALA A 253 7.80 0.20 2.54
C ALA A 253 7.62 -1.32 2.32
N LEU A 254 8.18 -2.18 3.21
CA LEU A 254 7.94 -3.62 3.21
C LEU A 254 6.53 -4.02 3.65
N SER A 255 5.83 -3.12 4.30
CA SER A 255 4.49 -3.34 4.85
C SER A 255 3.37 -2.75 3.99
N ILE A 256 3.71 -2.16 2.84
CA ILE A 256 2.73 -1.72 1.83
C ILE A 256 1.99 -2.96 1.28
N VAL A 257 2.70 -4.07 1.08
CA VAL A 257 2.15 -5.31 0.53
C VAL A 257 2.22 -6.41 1.57
N GLN A 258 1.08 -7.04 1.84
CA GLN A 258 1.03 -8.24 2.66
C GLN A 258 1.40 -9.49 1.84
N GLU A 259 0.85 -9.62 0.65
CA GLU A 259 1.08 -10.75 -0.24
C GLU A 259 0.79 -10.40 -1.70
N VAL A 260 1.56 -11.00 -2.61
CA VAL A 260 1.25 -11.04 -4.04
C VAL A 260 1.31 -12.48 -4.52
N ARG A 261 0.23 -12.95 -5.17
CA ARG A 261 0.13 -14.27 -5.79
C ARG A 261 -0.13 -14.12 -7.28
N VAL A 262 0.39 -15.05 -8.05
CA VAL A 262 0.22 -15.12 -9.50
C VAL A 262 -0.27 -16.49 -9.87
N THR A 263 -1.42 -16.57 -10.52
CA THR A 263 -2.00 -17.83 -11.03
C THR A 263 -1.97 -17.82 -12.54
N VAL A 264 -1.42 -18.85 -13.13
CA VAL A 264 -1.47 -19.11 -14.59
C VAL A 264 -2.84 -19.71 -14.92
N LYS A 265 -3.57 -19.16 -15.89
CA LYS A 265 -4.93 -19.59 -16.30
C LYS A 265 -4.91 -20.39 -17.60
#